data_9898177a04c22892bbd26c61013bcf6b
#
_entry.id   9898177a04c22892bbd26c61013bcf6b
#
_cell.length_a   1.000
_cell.length_b   1.000
_cell.length_c   1.000
_cell.angle_alpha   90.00
_cell.angle_beta   90.00
_cell.angle_gamma   90.00
#
_symmetry.space_group_name_H-M   'P 1'
#
loop_
_entity.id
_entity.type
_entity.pdbx_description
1 polymer ?
#
loop_
_entity_poly.entity_id
_entity_poly.type
_entity_poly.pdbx_seq_one_letter_code
_entity_poly.pdbx_strand_id
1 'polypeptide(L)'
;VLIKTKHGLMSSPTSRFLPTQNALGKYIKSISMVNAGSAREYQLRLKGFNEFVFMEYKANLDNLIMKINERLLDPYDVLSSYILYLQTSNNISTLTLKQRLITAKNFLEYFDVEISPRKFKLKVKLPKVVRKDIQPLTKEDITNILNACSDIRLKTYVMLLAATGMRASEALSIRLADCDLTTNPPKLLIRGEFTKTKVSRFVFLTQELVQQISLWLEYKHRTRRVCLKGKENEKTHIEYRTQRRNDRDLLLAVNQANPNIRWIYNHFANSFAKTLDRMGMGDREEFDHGRRRRITLHSMRRFVKSTISDLGYGDFSEFMIGHSSSTYYRRTIDEKAALFQKIEPYLTFLDYQQLERRGADISAQLQEKDKQIQRLVKKQEEFEQLLQTLIDSGQLKPIPNATQ
;
A
#
# COMPACT_ATOMS: atom_id res chain seq x y z
N VAL A 1 -1.49 -63.03 -4.85
CA VAL A 1 -2.53 -61.99 -5.00
C VAL A 1 -1.99 -60.67 -4.43
N LEU A 2 -1.50 -59.82 -5.30
CA LEU A 2 -0.91 -58.51 -4.94
C LEU A 2 -2.01 -57.43 -5.08
N ILE A 3 -2.42 -56.87 -3.98
CA ILE A 3 -3.30 -55.71 -3.95
C ILE A 3 -2.43 -54.43 -4.02
N LYS A 4 -2.49 -53.74 -5.16
CA LYS A 4 -1.92 -52.38 -5.30
C LYS A 4 -2.86 -51.37 -4.72
N THR A 5 -2.54 -50.77 -3.57
CA THR A 5 -3.17 -49.57 -3.06
C THR A 5 -2.51 -48.35 -3.67
N LYS A 6 -3.25 -47.63 -4.53
CA LYS A 6 -2.92 -46.26 -4.96
C LYS A 6 -3.34 -45.29 -3.87
N HIS A 7 -2.42 -44.84 -3.05
CA HIS A 7 -2.58 -43.65 -2.26
C HIS A 7 -1.90 -42.47 -2.97
N GLY A 8 -2.67 -41.58 -3.52
CA GLY A 8 -2.21 -40.29 -4.00
C GLY A 8 -1.69 -39.47 -2.82
N LEU A 9 -0.42 -39.16 -2.83
CA LEU A 9 0.22 -38.22 -1.93
C LEU A 9 -0.32 -36.82 -2.21
N MET A 10 -1.18 -36.34 -1.33
CA MET A 10 -1.43 -34.91 -1.19
C MET A 10 -0.13 -34.25 -0.72
N SER A 11 0.54 -33.53 -1.60
CA SER A 11 1.68 -32.68 -1.25
C SER A 11 1.15 -31.46 -0.48
N SER A 12 1.27 -31.50 0.85
CA SER A 12 1.26 -30.30 1.68
C SER A 12 2.39 -29.36 1.22
N PRO A 13 2.21 -28.03 1.22
CA PRO A 13 3.29 -27.08 1.00
C PRO A 13 4.08 -26.90 2.30
N THR A 14 4.65 -27.96 2.83
CA THR A 14 5.68 -27.86 3.87
C THR A 14 6.95 -27.38 3.18
N SER A 15 7.38 -26.19 3.59
CA SER A 15 8.68 -25.60 3.35
C SER A 15 9.78 -26.66 3.25
N ARG A 16 10.25 -26.96 2.05
CA ARG A 16 11.52 -27.64 1.85
C ARG A 16 12.66 -26.70 2.24
N PHE A 17 12.81 -26.41 3.50
CA PHE A 17 14.07 -25.99 4.09
C PHE A 17 14.77 -27.26 4.57
N LEU A 18 15.55 -27.85 3.68
CA LEU A 18 16.53 -28.83 4.08
C LEU A 18 17.49 -28.20 5.10
N PRO A 19 17.79 -28.82 6.21
CA PRO A 19 18.80 -28.36 7.15
C PRO A 19 20.18 -28.58 6.51
N THR A 20 20.55 -27.69 5.61
CA THR A 20 21.92 -27.67 5.09
C THR A 20 22.80 -27.05 6.16
N GLN A 21 23.81 -27.78 6.61
CA GLN A 21 24.87 -27.33 7.52
C GLN A 21 25.74 -26.21 6.91
N ASN A 22 25.47 -25.77 5.67
CA ASN A 22 26.23 -24.74 4.97
C ASN A 22 25.90 -23.31 5.45
N ALA A 23 26.84 -22.38 5.25
CA ALA A 23 26.74 -21.00 5.66
C ALA A 23 25.45 -20.33 5.14
N LEU A 24 25.09 -20.56 3.86
CA LEU A 24 23.88 -20.01 3.27
C LEU A 24 22.62 -20.44 4.04
N GLY A 25 22.49 -21.71 4.36
CA GLY A 25 21.34 -22.23 5.11
C GLY A 25 21.23 -21.64 6.51
N LYS A 26 22.35 -21.51 7.24
CA LYS A 26 22.40 -20.89 8.56
C LYS A 26 21.91 -19.42 8.51
N TYR A 27 22.43 -18.64 7.58
CA TYR A 27 22.07 -17.24 7.40
C TYR A 27 20.59 -17.06 7.03
N ILE A 28 20.09 -17.83 6.05
CA ILE A 28 18.68 -17.75 5.63
C ILE A 28 17.74 -18.16 6.77
N LYS A 29 18.13 -19.17 7.57
CA LYS A 29 17.35 -19.58 8.75
C LYS A 29 17.26 -18.44 9.77
N SER A 30 18.34 -17.73 10.07
CA SER A 30 18.34 -16.60 11.00
C SER A 30 17.40 -15.48 10.55
N ILE A 31 17.40 -15.12 9.26
CA ILE A 31 16.49 -14.13 8.69
C ILE A 31 15.03 -14.60 8.73
N SER A 32 14.80 -15.91 8.48
CA SER A 32 13.44 -16.48 8.44
C SER A 32 12.73 -16.42 9.80
N MET A 33 13.47 -16.44 10.91
CA MET A 33 12.93 -16.26 12.25
C MET A 33 12.28 -14.89 12.45
N VAL A 34 12.78 -13.86 11.74
CA VAL A 34 12.24 -12.50 11.81
C VAL A 34 11.19 -12.26 10.73
N ASN A 35 11.49 -12.66 9.47
CA ASN A 35 10.61 -12.42 8.33
C ASN A 35 10.87 -13.41 7.19
N ALA A 36 9.94 -14.34 6.99
CA ALA A 36 10.01 -15.34 5.94
C ALA A 36 10.04 -14.76 4.50
N GLY A 37 9.38 -13.62 4.28
CA GLY A 37 9.41 -12.92 2.99
C GLY A 37 10.79 -12.37 2.67
N SER A 38 11.45 -11.74 3.65
CA SER A 38 12.82 -11.26 3.52
C SER A 38 13.80 -12.41 3.30
N ALA A 39 13.66 -13.53 4.02
CA ALA A 39 14.51 -14.69 3.86
C ALA A 39 14.50 -15.22 2.43
N ARG A 40 13.33 -15.30 1.81
CA ARG A 40 13.20 -15.74 0.41
C ARG A 40 13.92 -14.81 -0.57
N GLU A 41 13.78 -13.49 -0.39
CA GLU A 41 14.46 -12.50 -1.24
C GLU A 41 15.98 -12.57 -1.07
N TYR A 42 16.47 -12.72 0.17
CA TYR A 42 17.89 -12.89 0.45
C TYR A 42 18.43 -14.18 -0.16
N GLN A 43 17.69 -15.28 -0.07
CA GLN A 43 18.08 -16.55 -0.68
C GLN A 43 18.26 -16.42 -2.21
N LEU A 44 17.30 -15.75 -2.89
CA LEU A 44 17.41 -15.52 -4.33
C LEU A 44 18.62 -14.67 -4.71
N ARG A 45 18.90 -13.62 -3.93
CA ARG A 45 20.05 -12.74 -4.18
C ARG A 45 21.37 -13.44 -3.91
N LEU A 46 21.45 -14.23 -2.84
CA LEU A 46 22.66 -14.99 -2.48
C LEU A 46 22.91 -16.18 -3.40
N LYS A 47 21.88 -16.72 -4.04
CA LYS A 47 22.06 -17.69 -5.12
C LYS A 47 22.91 -17.08 -6.25
N GLY A 48 22.59 -15.87 -6.71
CA GLY A 48 23.38 -15.17 -7.72
C GLY A 48 24.79 -14.80 -7.24
N PHE A 49 24.97 -14.51 -5.95
CA PHE A 49 26.30 -14.30 -5.37
C PHE A 49 27.12 -15.60 -5.35
N ASN A 50 26.52 -16.72 -4.99
CA ASN A 50 27.19 -18.02 -5.03
C ASN A 50 27.59 -18.45 -6.44
N GLU A 51 26.76 -18.16 -7.45
CA GLU A 51 27.10 -18.41 -8.86
C GLU A 51 28.33 -17.58 -9.28
N PHE A 52 28.38 -16.31 -8.92
CA PHE A 52 29.55 -15.44 -9.15
C PHE A 52 30.82 -16.00 -8.47
N VAL A 53 30.72 -16.35 -7.18
CA VAL A 53 31.86 -16.90 -6.41
C VAL A 53 32.39 -18.19 -7.04
N PHE A 54 31.49 -19.05 -7.52
CA PHE A 54 31.89 -20.26 -8.21
C PHE A 54 32.60 -19.98 -9.54
N MET A 55 32.12 -19.01 -10.31
CA MET A 55 32.72 -18.63 -11.59
C MET A 55 34.12 -18.01 -11.43
N GLU A 56 34.22 -17.04 -10.53
CA GLU A 56 35.42 -16.21 -10.37
C GLU A 56 36.51 -16.92 -9.52
N TYR A 57 36.12 -17.52 -8.40
CA TYR A 57 37.05 -18.03 -7.40
C TYR A 57 37.11 -19.58 -7.35
N LYS A 58 36.34 -20.27 -8.19
CA LYS A 58 36.19 -21.77 -8.19
C LYS A 58 35.88 -22.27 -6.77
N ALA A 59 35.09 -21.57 -6.00
CA ALA A 59 34.78 -21.83 -4.60
C ALA A 59 33.28 -21.74 -4.33
N ASN A 60 32.81 -22.35 -3.26
CA ASN A 60 31.50 -22.11 -2.70
C ASN A 60 31.56 -20.99 -1.65
N LEU A 61 30.41 -20.58 -1.12
CA LEU A 61 30.33 -19.51 -0.12
C LEU A 61 31.06 -19.85 1.19
N ASP A 62 31.07 -21.11 1.60
CA ASP A 62 31.78 -21.58 2.82
C ASP A 62 33.28 -21.41 2.66
N ASN A 63 33.82 -21.85 1.51
CA ASN A 63 35.25 -21.72 1.20
C ASN A 63 35.64 -20.24 0.96
N LEU A 64 34.76 -19.41 0.41
CA LEU A 64 35.01 -17.99 0.27
C LEU A 64 35.21 -17.31 1.64
N ILE A 65 34.30 -17.57 2.59
CA ILE A 65 34.38 -17.04 3.95
C ILE A 65 35.69 -17.47 4.61
N MET A 66 36.05 -18.74 4.50
CA MET A 66 37.33 -19.28 5.04
C MET A 66 38.53 -18.51 4.46
N LYS A 67 38.63 -18.40 3.12
CA LYS A 67 39.74 -17.71 2.45
C LYS A 67 39.82 -16.20 2.85
N ILE A 68 38.68 -15.56 3.08
CA ILE A 68 38.67 -14.15 3.53
C ILE A 68 39.17 -14.07 4.99
N ASN A 69 38.71 -14.94 5.88
CA ASN A 69 39.10 -14.95 7.29
C ASN A 69 40.60 -15.31 7.45
N GLU A 70 41.13 -16.17 6.58
CA GLU A 70 42.55 -16.51 6.49
C GLU A 70 43.38 -15.36 5.79
N ARG A 71 42.74 -14.26 5.39
CA ARG A 71 43.38 -13.13 4.68
C ARG A 71 43.97 -13.48 3.32
N LEU A 72 43.53 -14.55 2.71
CA LEU A 72 43.91 -14.96 1.34
C LEU A 72 43.16 -14.14 0.28
N LEU A 73 42.01 -13.56 0.64
CA LEU A 73 41.20 -12.69 -0.20
C LEU A 73 40.79 -11.43 0.57
N ASP A 74 40.85 -10.27 -0.10
CA ASP A 74 40.31 -9.02 0.43
C ASP A 74 38.78 -8.96 0.19
N PRO A 75 37.93 -8.85 1.22
CA PRO A 75 36.48 -8.77 1.05
C PRO A 75 36.03 -7.59 0.20
N TYR A 76 36.79 -6.49 0.17
CA TYR A 76 36.48 -5.33 -0.66
C TYR A 76 36.70 -5.63 -2.15
N ASP A 77 37.74 -6.38 -2.49
CA ASP A 77 38.02 -6.77 -3.86
C ASP A 77 36.98 -7.77 -4.38
N VAL A 78 36.56 -8.73 -3.54
CA VAL A 78 35.46 -9.66 -3.84
C VAL A 78 34.17 -8.90 -4.13
N LEU A 79 33.81 -7.90 -3.29
CA LEU A 79 32.59 -7.13 -3.47
C LEU A 79 32.66 -6.19 -4.70
N SER A 80 33.86 -5.66 -5.02
CA SER A 80 34.08 -4.84 -6.22
C SER A 80 33.97 -5.68 -7.50
N SER A 81 34.59 -6.87 -7.52
CA SER A 81 34.46 -7.82 -8.64
C SER A 81 33.01 -8.29 -8.82
N TYR A 82 32.26 -8.46 -7.73
CA TYR A 82 30.84 -8.78 -7.80
C TYR A 82 30.02 -7.68 -8.46
N ILE A 83 30.34 -6.41 -8.20
CA ILE A 83 29.68 -5.26 -8.90
C ILE A 83 29.94 -5.36 -10.41
N LEU A 84 31.21 -5.55 -10.82
CA LEU A 84 31.59 -5.68 -12.23
C LEU A 84 30.86 -6.85 -12.90
N TYR A 85 30.84 -8.00 -12.25
CA TYR A 85 30.07 -9.16 -12.71
C TYR A 85 28.58 -8.86 -12.91
N LEU A 86 27.95 -8.15 -11.95
CA LEU A 86 26.55 -7.78 -12.04
C LEU A 86 26.27 -6.77 -13.16
N GLN A 87 27.21 -5.89 -13.46
CA GLN A 87 27.09 -4.90 -14.55
C GLN A 87 27.26 -5.55 -15.92
N THR A 88 28.19 -6.48 -16.05
CA THR A 88 28.51 -7.12 -17.36
C THR A 88 27.58 -8.27 -17.70
N SER A 89 27.22 -9.10 -16.71
CA SER A 89 26.44 -10.34 -16.94
C SER A 89 24.93 -10.17 -16.87
N ASN A 90 24.45 -9.09 -16.25
CA ASN A 90 23.04 -8.91 -15.98
C ASN A 90 22.58 -7.50 -16.30
N ASN A 91 21.62 -7.36 -17.18
CA ASN A 91 20.97 -6.09 -17.46
C ASN A 91 20.03 -5.69 -16.29
N ILE A 92 20.60 -5.32 -15.13
CA ILE A 92 19.86 -5.02 -13.90
C ILE A 92 19.95 -3.54 -13.52
N SER A 93 18.88 -3.01 -12.90
CA SER A 93 18.89 -1.62 -12.44
C SER A 93 19.92 -1.39 -11.34
N THR A 94 20.47 -0.18 -11.28
CA THR A 94 21.42 0.26 -10.25
C THR A 94 20.90 0.02 -8.83
N LEU A 95 19.58 0.17 -8.61
CA LEU A 95 18.97 -0.12 -7.31
C LEU A 95 19.00 -1.62 -6.98
N THR A 96 18.75 -2.49 -7.95
CA THR A 96 18.82 -3.94 -7.78
C THR A 96 20.26 -4.38 -7.53
N LEU A 97 21.22 -3.81 -8.25
CA LEU A 97 22.65 -4.05 -8.03
C LEU A 97 23.04 -3.68 -6.60
N LYS A 98 22.68 -2.48 -6.13
CA LYS A 98 22.91 -2.06 -4.75
C LYS A 98 22.30 -3.03 -3.73
N GLN A 99 21.06 -3.51 -3.95
CA GLN A 99 20.42 -4.45 -3.05
C GLN A 99 21.12 -5.81 -3.02
N ARG A 100 21.59 -6.33 -4.17
CA ARG A 100 22.36 -7.58 -4.25
C ARG A 100 23.68 -7.43 -3.52
N LEU A 101 24.41 -6.34 -3.76
CA LEU A 101 25.68 -6.07 -3.09
C LEU A 101 25.55 -5.98 -1.56
N ILE A 102 24.56 -5.20 -1.07
CA ILE A 102 24.32 -5.07 0.37
C ILE A 102 23.92 -6.42 0.99
N THR A 103 23.19 -7.25 0.25
CA THR A 103 22.85 -8.60 0.71
C THR A 103 24.10 -9.47 0.84
N ALA A 104 25.03 -9.43 -0.13
CA ALA A 104 26.31 -10.13 -0.07
C ALA A 104 27.20 -9.62 1.06
N LYS A 105 27.30 -8.29 1.23
CA LYS A 105 28.01 -7.67 2.35
C LYS A 105 27.48 -8.16 3.70
N ASN A 106 26.17 -8.06 3.94
CA ASN A 106 25.56 -8.47 5.21
C ASN A 106 25.73 -9.98 5.47
N PHE A 107 25.78 -10.79 4.40
CA PHE A 107 26.08 -12.21 4.51
C PHE A 107 27.51 -12.45 4.99
N LEU A 108 28.49 -11.76 4.42
CA LEU A 108 29.89 -11.87 4.85
C LEU A 108 30.07 -11.40 6.30
N GLU A 109 29.49 -10.25 6.66
CA GLU A 109 29.53 -9.71 8.04
C GLU A 109 28.89 -10.66 9.07
N TYR A 110 27.85 -11.40 8.69
CA TYR A 110 27.23 -12.42 9.57
C TYR A 110 28.18 -13.56 9.94
N PHE A 111 29.20 -13.81 9.11
CA PHE A 111 30.24 -14.81 9.35
C PHE A 111 31.57 -14.16 9.76
N ASP A 112 31.50 -13.09 10.53
CA ASP A 112 32.61 -12.40 11.18
C ASP A 112 33.67 -11.81 10.19
N VAL A 113 33.31 -11.64 8.92
CA VAL A 113 34.13 -10.89 7.99
C VAL A 113 34.07 -9.40 8.32
N GLU A 114 35.18 -8.82 8.77
CA GLU A 114 35.25 -7.42 9.15
C GLU A 114 35.22 -6.51 7.92
N ILE A 115 34.12 -5.74 7.76
CA ILE A 115 33.94 -4.77 6.67
C ILE A 115 33.72 -3.36 7.25
N SER A 116 34.80 -2.60 7.33
CA SER A 116 34.76 -1.21 7.80
C SER A 116 33.91 -0.35 6.86
N PRO A 117 32.89 0.40 7.38
CA PRO A 117 32.03 1.28 6.57
C PRO A 117 32.84 2.33 5.77
N ARG A 118 33.93 2.86 6.36
CA ARG A 118 34.80 3.84 5.70
C ARG A 118 35.55 3.21 4.53
N LYS A 119 36.20 2.06 4.73
CA LYS A 119 36.91 1.34 3.67
C LYS A 119 35.98 0.86 2.58
N PHE A 120 34.78 0.35 2.96
CA PHE A 120 33.76 -0.06 1.99
C PHE A 120 33.35 1.10 1.08
N LYS A 121 33.08 2.29 1.61
CA LYS A 121 32.76 3.48 0.82
C LYS A 121 33.91 3.94 -0.08
N LEU A 122 35.14 3.74 0.34
CA LEU A 122 36.34 4.12 -0.42
C LEU A 122 36.65 3.13 -1.56
N LYS A 123 36.65 1.84 -1.26
CA LYS A 123 37.06 0.77 -2.21
C LYS A 123 35.93 0.29 -3.11
N VAL A 124 34.71 0.15 -2.58
CA VAL A 124 33.57 -0.39 -3.32
C VAL A 124 32.72 0.75 -3.91
N LYS A 125 32.92 1.04 -5.19
CA LYS A 125 32.21 2.12 -5.88
C LYS A 125 30.92 1.63 -6.51
N LEU A 126 29.82 2.25 -6.13
CA LEU A 126 28.48 1.99 -6.68
C LEU A 126 28.09 3.11 -7.64
N PRO A 127 27.47 2.77 -8.79
CA PRO A 127 26.88 3.78 -9.65
C PRO A 127 25.78 4.56 -8.90
N LYS A 128 25.63 5.83 -9.24
CA LYS A 128 24.57 6.66 -8.63
C LYS A 128 23.21 6.23 -9.16
N VAL A 129 22.24 6.10 -8.25
CA VAL A 129 20.84 5.82 -8.62
C VAL A 129 20.22 7.13 -9.13
N VAL A 130 19.89 7.17 -10.41
CA VAL A 130 19.12 8.27 -10.98
C VAL A 130 17.65 8.06 -10.59
N ARG A 131 17.07 9.05 -9.89
CA ARG A 131 15.64 9.07 -9.55
C ARG A 131 14.92 9.93 -10.57
N LYS A 132 13.93 9.36 -11.24
CA LYS A 132 13.01 10.13 -12.08
C LYS A 132 11.86 10.64 -11.21
N ASP A 133 11.44 11.86 -11.48
CA ASP A 133 10.20 12.39 -10.90
C ASP A 133 9.02 11.66 -11.53
N ILE A 134 8.18 11.07 -10.67
CA ILE A 134 7.02 10.29 -11.10
C ILE A 134 5.80 11.08 -10.67
N GLN A 135 5.14 11.69 -11.65
CA GLN A 135 3.90 12.43 -11.43
C GLN A 135 2.82 11.50 -10.82
N PRO A 136 2.08 11.96 -9.79
CA PRO A 136 0.95 11.24 -9.26
C PRO A 136 -0.17 11.16 -10.31
N LEU A 137 -1.08 10.20 -10.15
CA LEU A 137 -2.30 10.15 -10.93
C LEU A 137 -3.20 11.34 -10.60
N THR A 138 -3.98 11.78 -11.56
CA THR A 138 -5.06 12.74 -11.35
C THR A 138 -6.33 12.02 -10.87
N LYS A 139 -7.29 12.76 -10.36
CA LYS A 139 -8.62 12.23 -10.01
C LYS A 139 -9.33 11.66 -11.23
N GLU A 140 -9.19 12.33 -12.37
CA GLU A 140 -9.75 11.90 -13.66
C GLU A 140 -9.15 10.56 -14.12
N ASP A 141 -7.83 10.39 -14.02
CA ASP A 141 -7.16 9.12 -14.33
C ASP A 141 -7.77 7.97 -13.52
N ILE A 142 -7.98 8.19 -12.21
CA ILE A 142 -8.55 7.16 -11.34
C ILE A 142 -10.01 6.88 -11.70
N THR A 143 -10.80 7.91 -11.98
CA THR A 143 -12.19 7.77 -12.44
C THR A 143 -12.26 6.92 -13.71
N ASN A 144 -11.41 7.22 -14.69
CA ASN A 144 -11.33 6.47 -15.94
C ASN A 144 -10.93 5.00 -15.70
N ILE A 145 -9.94 4.76 -14.82
CA ILE A 145 -9.53 3.41 -14.44
C ILE A 145 -10.67 2.63 -13.78
N LEU A 146 -11.40 3.26 -12.84
CA LEU A 146 -12.54 2.62 -12.15
C LEU A 146 -13.69 2.29 -13.11
N ASN A 147 -13.97 3.16 -14.08
CA ASN A 147 -14.98 2.92 -15.11
C ASN A 147 -14.58 1.80 -16.07
N ALA A 148 -13.30 1.64 -16.35
CA ALA A 148 -12.80 0.55 -17.19
C ALA A 148 -12.70 -0.81 -16.48
N CYS A 149 -12.82 -0.84 -15.14
CA CYS A 149 -12.84 -2.09 -14.38
C CYS A 149 -14.17 -2.83 -14.60
N SER A 150 -14.16 -3.89 -15.41
CA SER A 150 -15.33 -4.75 -15.67
C SER A 150 -15.64 -5.72 -14.50
N ASP A 151 -14.63 -6.09 -13.71
CA ASP A 151 -14.79 -6.95 -12.55
C ASP A 151 -15.07 -6.11 -11.29
N ILE A 152 -16.24 -6.30 -10.68
CA ILE A 152 -16.69 -5.61 -9.46
C ILE A 152 -15.68 -5.78 -8.31
N ARG A 153 -15.04 -6.95 -8.20
CA ARG A 153 -14.03 -7.23 -7.19
C ARG A 153 -12.76 -6.41 -7.40
N LEU A 154 -12.28 -6.32 -8.64
CA LEU A 154 -11.15 -5.47 -9.01
C LEU A 154 -11.49 -4.00 -8.79
N LYS A 155 -12.68 -3.56 -9.21
CA LYS A 155 -13.16 -2.18 -9.00
C LYS A 155 -13.16 -1.82 -7.53
N THR A 156 -13.73 -2.67 -6.66
CA THR A 156 -13.73 -2.47 -5.20
C THR A 156 -12.31 -2.38 -4.64
N TYR A 157 -11.40 -3.25 -5.10
CA TYR A 157 -10.02 -3.23 -4.65
C TYR A 157 -9.28 -1.95 -5.05
N VAL A 158 -9.40 -1.53 -6.30
CA VAL A 158 -8.76 -0.29 -6.80
C VAL A 158 -9.33 0.92 -6.08
N MET A 159 -10.66 1.00 -5.92
CA MET A 159 -11.32 2.10 -5.20
C MET A 159 -10.87 2.15 -3.73
N LEU A 160 -10.77 0.98 -3.06
CA LEU A 160 -10.26 0.90 -1.69
C LEU A 160 -8.84 1.47 -1.56
N LEU A 161 -7.96 1.15 -2.51
CA LEU A 161 -6.59 1.70 -2.53
C LEU A 161 -6.58 3.21 -2.83
N ALA A 162 -7.42 3.67 -3.75
CA ALA A 162 -7.48 5.07 -4.19
C ALA A 162 -8.11 6.00 -3.14
N ALA A 163 -9.06 5.51 -2.34
CA ALA A 163 -9.71 6.30 -1.29
C ALA A 163 -8.93 6.32 0.03
N THR A 164 -8.16 5.25 0.34
CA THR A 164 -7.51 5.12 1.65
C THR A 164 -5.99 5.24 1.63
N GLY A 165 -5.36 5.06 0.48
CA GLY A 165 -3.90 5.06 0.36
C GLY A 165 -3.19 3.90 1.06
N MET A 166 -3.90 2.88 1.53
CA MET A 166 -3.28 1.72 2.19
C MET A 166 -2.38 0.92 1.23
N ARG A 167 -1.48 0.10 1.78
CA ARG A 167 -0.66 -0.78 0.94
C ARG A 167 -1.51 -1.87 0.33
N ALA A 168 -1.18 -2.28 -0.89
CA ALA A 168 -1.91 -3.32 -1.62
C ALA A 168 -2.05 -4.63 -0.82
N SER A 169 -0.99 -5.05 -0.11
CA SER A 169 -1.02 -6.23 0.75
C SER A 169 -1.87 -6.04 2.01
N GLU A 170 -1.90 -4.83 2.58
CA GLU A 170 -2.74 -4.49 3.73
C GLU A 170 -4.23 -4.64 3.36
N ALA A 171 -4.64 -4.07 2.22
CA ALA A 171 -6.01 -4.15 1.73
C ALA A 171 -6.51 -5.61 1.50
N LEU A 172 -5.61 -6.52 1.10
CA LEU A 172 -5.94 -7.93 0.92
C LEU A 172 -6.04 -8.71 2.23
N SER A 173 -5.55 -8.15 3.33
CA SER A 173 -5.57 -8.78 4.66
C SER A 173 -6.75 -8.35 5.51
N ILE A 174 -7.58 -7.42 5.02
CA ILE A 174 -8.78 -6.91 5.71
C ILE A 174 -9.82 -8.01 5.84
N ARG A 175 -10.34 -8.19 7.05
CA ARG A 175 -11.46 -9.08 7.36
C ARG A 175 -12.77 -8.31 7.42
N LEU A 176 -13.88 -8.99 7.32
CA LEU A 176 -15.20 -8.36 7.45
C LEU A 176 -15.38 -7.71 8.83
N ALA A 177 -14.85 -8.35 9.89
CA ALA A 177 -14.86 -7.80 11.25
C ALA A 177 -14.01 -6.50 11.40
N ASP A 178 -13.13 -6.20 10.48
CA ASP A 178 -12.30 -4.99 10.52
C ASP A 178 -13.01 -3.77 9.95
N CYS A 179 -14.19 -3.97 9.32
CA CYS A 179 -14.97 -2.94 8.65
C CYS A 179 -16.07 -2.41 9.58
N ASP A 180 -15.89 -1.23 10.15
CA ASP A 180 -16.93 -0.51 10.88
C ASP A 180 -17.61 0.48 9.94
N LEU A 181 -18.70 0.04 9.34
CA LEU A 181 -19.47 0.83 8.37
C LEU A 181 -20.60 1.64 9.03
N THR A 182 -20.76 1.55 10.35
CA THR A 182 -21.85 2.19 11.11
C THR A 182 -21.46 3.56 11.67
N THR A 183 -20.17 3.84 11.84
CA THR A 183 -19.66 5.12 12.30
C THR A 183 -19.70 6.18 11.20
N ASN A 184 -19.68 7.45 11.58
CA ASN A 184 -19.62 8.59 10.64
C ASN A 184 -18.41 9.48 10.95
N PRO A 185 -17.38 9.52 10.09
CA PRO A 185 -17.23 8.72 8.86
C PRO A 185 -16.97 7.23 9.17
N PRO A 186 -17.33 6.32 8.24
CA PRO A 186 -17.03 4.91 8.36
C PRO A 186 -15.52 4.66 8.41
N LYS A 187 -15.11 3.62 9.11
CA LYS A 187 -13.68 3.35 9.33
C LYS A 187 -13.34 1.87 9.14
N LEU A 188 -12.05 1.61 8.92
CA LEU A 188 -11.53 0.29 8.68
C LEU A 188 -10.23 0.12 9.48
N LEU A 189 -10.15 -0.98 10.25
CA LEU A 189 -8.98 -1.32 11.04
C LEU A 189 -7.94 -2.06 10.17
N ILE A 190 -6.72 -1.56 10.15
CA ILE A 190 -5.57 -2.22 9.56
C ILE A 190 -4.74 -2.81 10.71
N ARG A 191 -4.73 -4.13 10.83
CA ARG A 191 -4.04 -4.83 11.92
C ARG A 191 -2.53 -4.75 11.76
N GLY A 192 -1.81 -4.51 12.86
CA GLY A 192 -0.37 -4.37 12.88
C GLY A 192 0.40 -5.58 12.35
N GLU A 193 -0.14 -6.79 12.52
CA GLU A 193 0.48 -8.03 12.00
C GLU A 193 0.69 -8.01 10.48
N PHE A 194 -0.16 -7.29 9.73
CA PHE A 194 -0.09 -7.17 8.27
C PHE A 194 0.62 -5.89 7.80
N THR A 195 0.98 -5.00 8.71
CA THR A 195 1.69 -3.76 8.37
C THR A 195 3.20 -3.96 8.38
N LYS A 196 3.92 -3.19 7.57
CA LYS A 196 5.38 -3.19 7.58
C LYS A 196 5.95 -2.64 8.91
N THR A 197 5.25 -1.69 9.52
CA THR A 197 5.64 -1.01 10.76
C THR A 197 5.22 -1.77 12.03
N LYS A 198 4.45 -2.85 11.90
CA LYS A 198 3.87 -3.65 13.00
C LYS A 198 2.96 -2.84 13.93
N VAL A 199 2.46 -1.70 13.49
CA VAL A 199 1.53 -0.84 14.23
C VAL A 199 0.15 -0.94 13.59
N SER A 200 -0.87 -1.22 14.41
CA SER A 200 -2.28 -1.17 13.98
C SER A 200 -2.71 0.29 13.80
N ARG A 201 -3.53 0.53 12.80
CA ARG A 201 -4.15 1.83 12.57
C ARG A 201 -5.52 1.66 11.95
N PHE A 202 -6.32 2.70 11.99
CA PHE A 202 -7.55 2.75 11.21
C PHE A 202 -7.40 3.78 10.07
N VAL A 203 -8.23 3.63 9.05
CA VAL A 203 -8.43 4.59 7.99
C VAL A 203 -9.92 4.85 7.84
N PHE A 204 -10.28 6.05 7.42
CA PHE A 204 -11.67 6.38 7.12
C PHE A 204 -12.02 5.96 5.69
N LEU A 205 -13.30 5.70 5.47
CA LEU A 205 -13.86 5.31 4.18
C LEU A 205 -14.79 6.41 3.68
N THR A 206 -14.73 6.68 2.37
CA THR A 206 -15.73 7.55 1.72
C THR A 206 -17.06 6.82 1.62
N GLN A 207 -18.17 7.56 1.60
CA GLN A 207 -19.50 6.98 1.46
C GLN A 207 -19.65 6.19 0.16
N GLU A 208 -19.04 6.69 -0.92
CA GLU A 208 -18.99 5.99 -2.21
C GLU A 208 -18.31 4.62 -2.09
N LEU A 209 -17.18 4.55 -1.38
CA LEU A 209 -16.48 3.29 -1.16
C LEU A 209 -17.31 2.31 -0.33
N VAL A 210 -18.05 2.79 0.66
CA VAL A 210 -18.97 1.96 1.45
C VAL A 210 -20.05 1.33 0.56
N GLN A 211 -20.65 2.13 -0.33
CA GLN A 211 -21.63 1.62 -1.31
C GLN A 211 -20.98 0.57 -2.22
N GLN A 212 -19.79 0.82 -2.73
CA GLN A 212 -19.07 -0.14 -3.58
C GLN A 212 -18.71 -1.44 -2.83
N ILE A 213 -18.33 -1.34 -1.55
CA ILE A 213 -18.10 -2.53 -0.69
C ILE A 213 -19.40 -3.31 -0.50
N SER A 214 -20.51 -2.65 -0.26
CA SER A 214 -21.83 -3.29 -0.10
C SER A 214 -22.23 -4.06 -1.37
N LEU A 215 -22.11 -3.44 -2.54
CA LEU A 215 -22.35 -4.10 -3.83
C LEU A 215 -21.45 -5.32 -4.04
N TRP A 216 -20.16 -5.20 -3.66
CA TRP A 216 -19.25 -6.33 -3.72
C TRP A 216 -19.65 -7.45 -2.78
N LEU A 217 -20.07 -7.15 -1.54
CA LEU A 217 -20.48 -8.16 -0.55
C LEU A 217 -21.75 -8.88 -0.99
N GLU A 218 -22.73 -8.18 -1.55
CA GLU A 218 -23.93 -8.79 -2.14
C GLU A 218 -23.55 -9.76 -3.26
N TYR A 219 -22.69 -9.29 -4.18
CA TYR A 219 -22.19 -10.13 -5.27
C TYR A 219 -21.37 -11.33 -4.76
N LYS A 220 -20.54 -11.15 -3.73
CA LYS A 220 -19.71 -12.19 -3.14
C LYS A 220 -20.56 -13.29 -2.51
N HIS A 221 -21.61 -12.92 -1.78
CA HIS A 221 -22.45 -13.83 -1.01
C HIS A 221 -23.71 -14.30 -1.76
N ARG A 222 -23.88 -13.91 -3.03
CA ARG A 222 -25.01 -14.38 -3.84
C ARG A 222 -25.02 -15.89 -4.02
N THR A 223 -26.20 -16.45 -4.20
CA THR A 223 -26.37 -17.86 -4.58
C THR A 223 -25.75 -18.12 -5.94
N ARG A 224 -24.91 -19.12 -6.03
CA ARG A 224 -24.19 -19.53 -7.25
C ARG A 224 -24.63 -20.90 -7.70
N ARG A 225 -24.80 -21.04 -9.00
CA ARG A 225 -24.97 -22.33 -9.65
C ARG A 225 -23.60 -23.03 -9.73
N VAL A 226 -23.46 -24.17 -9.09
CA VAL A 226 -22.25 -25.00 -9.10
C VAL A 226 -22.54 -26.29 -9.83
N CYS A 227 -21.78 -26.57 -10.89
CA CYS A 227 -21.84 -27.85 -11.59
C CYS A 227 -20.86 -28.80 -10.91
N LEU A 228 -21.37 -29.82 -10.26
CA LEU A 228 -20.55 -30.88 -9.68
C LEU A 228 -20.39 -32.00 -10.71
N LYS A 229 -19.15 -32.25 -11.12
CA LYS A 229 -18.85 -33.42 -11.95
C LYS A 229 -19.04 -34.67 -11.08
N GLY A 230 -19.89 -35.56 -11.48
CA GLY A 230 -20.00 -36.90 -10.91
C GLY A 230 -18.68 -37.66 -11.07
N LYS A 231 -18.42 -38.64 -10.23
CA LYS A 231 -17.34 -39.63 -10.45
C LYS A 231 -17.62 -40.41 -11.74
N GLU A 232 -16.62 -41.11 -12.30
CA GLU A 232 -16.78 -41.92 -13.52
C GLU A 232 -18.10 -42.68 -13.49
N ASN A 233 -19.01 -42.37 -14.44
CA ASN A 233 -20.39 -42.88 -14.58
C ASN A 233 -21.55 -42.16 -13.83
N GLU A 234 -21.28 -41.09 -13.06
CA GLU A 234 -22.38 -40.29 -12.48
C GLU A 234 -22.68 -39.05 -13.33
N LYS A 235 -23.96 -38.73 -13.49
CA LYS A 235 -24.38 -37.51 -14.22
C LYS A 235 -23.94 -36.26 -13.46
N THR A 236 -23.44 -35.29 -14.18
CA THR A 236 -23.20 -33.94 -13.66
C THR A 236 -24.48 -33.38 -13.08
N HIS A 237 -24.51 -33.02 -11.81
CA HIS A 237 -25.67 -32.39 -11.20
C HIS A 237 -25.38 -30.93 -10.83
N ILE A 238 -26.43 -30.15 -10.75
CA ILE A 238 -26.40 -28.73 -10.49
C ILE A 238 -26.84 -28.50 -9.04
N GLU A 239 -25.99 -27.83 -8.27
CA GLU A 239 -26.33 -27.34 -6.95
C GLU A 239 -26.31 -25.79 -6.92
N TYR A 240 -27.20 -25.23 -6.11
CA TYR A 240 -27.19 -23.82 -5.78
C TYR A 240 -26.56 -23.63 -4.41
N ARG A 241 -25.42 -22.98 -4.34
CA ARG A 241 -24.66 -22.75 -3.12
C ARG A 241 -24.58 -21.26 -2.80
N THR A 242 -24.94 -20.90 -1.58
CA THR A 242 -24.78 -19.56 -1.02
C THR A 242 -23.64 -19.60 -0.03
N GLN A 243 -22.65 -18.71 -0.22
CA GLN A 243 -21.55 -18.58 0.73
C GLN A 243 -22.06 -17.80 1.94
N ARG A 244 -22.11 -18.42 3.13
CA ARG A 244 -22.46 -17.72 4.37
C ARG A 244 -21.41 -16.68 4.71
N ARG A 245 -21.85 -15.53 5.22
CA ARG A 245 -20.99 -14.48 5.72
C ARG A 245 -20.38 -14.91 7.05
N ASN A 246 -19.05 -14.74 7.17
CA ASN A 246 -18.32 -14.95 8.41
C ASN A 246 -17.41 -13.74 8.65
N ASP A 247 -17.41 -13.19 9.84
CA ASP A 247 -16.65 -11.99 10.20
C ASP A 247 -15.12 -12.17 10.08
N ARG A 248 -14.64 -13.41 10.16
CA ARG A 248 -13.23 -13.75 9.96
C ARG A 248 -12.81 -13.82 8.47
N ASP A 249 -13.79 -13.82 7.57
CA ASP A 249 -13.53 -13.88 6.14
C ASP A 249 -12.80 -12.63 5.65
N LEU A 250 -11.84 -12.83 4.74
CA LEU A 250 -11.20 -11.71 4.08
C LEU A 250 -12.19 -10.99 3.15
N LEU A 251 -12.18 -9.66 3.21
CA LEU A 251 -13.07 -8.81 2.42
C LEU A 251 -13.00 -9.16 0.93
N LEU A 252 -11.80 -9.26 0.39
CA LEU A 252 -11.57 -9.42 -1.05
C LEU A 252 -11.27 -10.87 -1.49
N ALA A 253 -11.21 -11.85 -0.61
CA ALA A 253 -11.03 -13.24 -1.01
C ALA A 253 -12.38 -13.92 -1.33
N VAL A 254 -12.39 -14.73 -2.37
CA VAL A 254 -13.57 -15.58 -2.73
C VAL A 254 -13.49 -16.93 -2.04
N ASN A 255 -12.32 -17.58 -2.14
CA ASN A 255 -12.07 -18.83 -1.43
C ASN A 255 -11.52 -18.51 -0.03
N GLN A 256 -12.26 -18.87 1.01
CA GLN A 256 -11.93 -18.57 2.41
C GLN A 256 -11.24 -19.73 3.11
N ALA A 257 -11.33 -20.94 2.58
CA ALA A 257 -10.77 -22.14 3.24
C ALA A 257 -9.24 -22.07 3.35
N ASN A 258 -8.55 -21.53 2.33
CA ASN A 258 -7.12 -21.31 2.37
C ASN A 258 -6.73 -20.12 1.48
N PRO A 259 -6.94 -18.88 1.94
CA PRO A 259 -6.66 -17.69 1.13
C PRO A 259 -5.17 -17.43 1.03
N ASN A 260 -4.61 -17.60 -0.15
CA ASN A 260 -3.23 -17.21 -0.43
C ASN A 260 -3.17 -15.75 -0.88
N ILE A 261 -2.81 -14.85 0.02
CA ILE A 261 -2.77 -13.39 -0.22
C ILE A 261 -1.84 -13.04 -1.39
N ARG A 262 -0.70 -13.73 -1.54
CA ARG A 262 0.24 -13.48 -2.64
C ARG A 262 -0.37 -13.87 -4.00
N TRP A 263 -1.08 -14.97 -4.06
CA TRP A 263 -1.79 -15.37 -5.28
C TRP A 263 -2.89 -14.37 -5.64
N ILE A 264 -3.66 -13.94 -4.65
CA ILE A 264 -4.72 -12.92 -4.82
C ILE A 264 -4.11 -11.60 -5.31
N TYR A 265 -2.99 -11.18 -4.72
CA TYR A 265 -2.27 -9.99 -5.16
C TYR A 265 -1.82 -10.09 -6.62
N ASN A 266 -1.19 -11.19 -7.01
CA ASN A 266 -0.75 -11.39 -8.38
C ASN A 266 -1.92 -11.39 -9.38
N HIS A 267 -3.04 -12.00 -9.00
CA HIS A 267 -4.26 -11.98 -9.79
C HIS A 267 -4.76 -10.56 -10.02
N PHE A 268 -4.89 -9.75 -8.96
CA PHE A 268 -5.30 -8.36 -9.08
C PHE A 268 -4.29 -7.50 -9.85
N ALA A 269 -3.01 -7.68 -9.62
CA ALA A 269 -1.97 -6.93 -10.32
C ALA A 269 -2.00 -7.22 -11.84
N ASN A 270 -2.21 -8.47 -12.22
CA ASN A 270 -2.34 -8.86 -13.62
C ASN A 270 -3.65 -8.34 -14.24
N SER A 271 -4.77 -8.44 -13.52
CA SER A 271 -6.06 -7.92 -14.00
C SER A 271 -6.03 -6.40 -14.15
N PHE A 272 -5.44 -5.69 -13.19
CA PHE A 272 -5.23 -4.25 -13.25
C PHE A 272 -4.34 -3.85 -14.43
N ALA A 273 -3.23 -4.56 -14.64
CA ALA A 273 -2.35 -4.34 -15.77
C ALA A 273 -3.08 -4.50 -17.12
N LYS A 274 -3.90 -5.55 -17.26
CA LYS A 274 -4.73 -5.77 -18.47
C LYS A 274 -5.77 -4.66 -18.66
N THR A 275 -6.34 -4.13 -17.59
CA THR A 275 -7.26 -3.00 -17.66
C THR A 275 -6.56 -1.75 -18.18
N LEU A 276 -5.37 -1.43 -17.64
CA LEU A 276 -4.56 -0.31 -18.12
C LEU A 276 -4.16 -0.48 -19.61
N ASP A 277 -3.76 -1.69 -20.03
CA ASP A 277 -3.40 -1.95 -21.43
C ASP A 277 -4.59 -1.69 -22.37
N ARG A 278 -5.81 -2.11 -21.98
CA ARG A 278 -7.03 -1.86 -22.77
C ARG A 278 -7.40 -0.38 -22.87
N MET A 279 -7.03 0.42 -21.88
CA MET A 279 -7.29 1.87 -21.86
C MET A 279 -6.22 2.70 -22.57
N GLY A 280 -5.14 2.08 -23.05
CA GLY A 280 -3.98 2.82 -23.56
C GLY A 280 -3.12 3.47 -22.48
N MET A 281 -3.35 3.17 -21.20
CA MET A 281 -2.57 3.68 -20.06
C MET A 281 -1.50 2.68 -19.57
N GLY A 282 -1.19 1.69 -20.40
CA GLY A 282 -0.24 0.62 -20.09
C GLY A 282 1.22 0.98 -20.29
N ASP A 283 1.56 2.24 -20.47
CA ASP A 283 2.90 2.74 -20.76
C ASP A 283 3.94 2.19 -19.79
N ARG A 284 5.08 1.85 -20.35
CA ARG A 284 6.24 1.39 -19.60
C ARG A 284 7.37 2.38 -19.78
N GLU A 285 7.88 2.87 -18.69
CA GLU A 285 9.08 3.71 -18.69
C GLU A 285 10.32 2.82 -18.71
N GLU A 286 11.27 3.20 -19.56
CA GLU A 286 12.60 2.62 -19.55
C GLU A 286 13.38 3.22 -18.38
N PHE A 287 13.74 2.37 -17.44
CA PHE A 287 14.74 2.68 -16.40
C PHE A 287 16.01 1.94 -16.76
N ASP A 288 17.17 2.50 -16.44
CA ASP A 288 18.55 2.03 -16.73
C ASP A 288 18.68 0.63 -17.36
N HIS A 289 17.93 -0.35 -16.91
CA HIS A 289 17.96 -1.73 -17.37
C HIS A 289 16.62 -2.43 -17.10
N GLY A 290 15.50 -1.86 -17.57
CA GLY A 290 14.21 -2.53 -17.43
C GLY A 290 13.02 -1.64 -17.73
N ARG A 291 11.94 -2.27 -18.16
CA ARG A 291 10.68 -1.59 -18.46
C ARG A 291 9.72 -1.76 -17.29
N ARG A 292 9.45 -0.70 -16.55
CA ARG A 292 8.44 -0.70 -15.49
C ARG A 292 7.19 0.01 -15.96
N ARG A 293 6.03 -0.51 -15.57
CA ARG A 293 4.78 0.23 -15.77
C ARG A 293 4.82 1.54 -14.99
N ARG A 294 4.45 2.63 -15.65
CA ARG A 294 4.28 3.96 -15.05
C ARG A 294 3.20 3.91 -13.98
N ILE A 295 2.07 3.26 -14.27
CA ILE A 295 0.93 3.11 -13.36
C ILE A 295 0.91 1.70 -12.77
N THR A 296 0.84 1.63 -11.46
CA THR A 296 0.76 0.40 -10.67
C THR A 296 -0.26 0.57 -9.55
N LEU A 297 -0.65 -0.51 -8.87
CA LEU A 297 -1.50 -0.42 -7.67
C LEU A 297 -0.93 0.53 -6.60
N HIS A 298 0.40 0.68 -6.52
CA HIS A 298 1.04 1.63 -5.61
C HIS A 298 0.85 3.10 -6.02
N SER A 299 0.48 3.36 -7.26
CA SER A 299 0.20 4.72 -7.74
C SER A 299 -1.03 5.33 -7.05
N MET A 300 -2.01 4.50 -6.64
CA MET A 300 -3.17 4.95 -5.86
C MET A 300 -2.75 5.56 -4.51
N ARG A 301 -1.78 4.94 -3.85
CA ARG A 301 -1.24 5.46 -2.59
C ARG A 301 -0.50 6.78 -2.76
N ARG A 302 0.22 6.97 -3.87
CA ARG A 302 0.85 8.26 -4.19
C ARG A 302 -0.19 9.34 -4.44
N PHE A 303 -1.26 9.01 -5.16
CA PHE A 303 -2.38 9.92 -5.37
C PHE A 303 -2.95 10.41 -4.03
N VAL A 304 -3.34 9.50 -3.13
CA VAL A 304 -3.90 9.88 -1.81
C VAL A 304 -2.94 10.77 -1.03
N LYS A 305 -1.65 10.42 -1.01
CA LYS A 305 -0.64 11.23 -0.32
C LYS A 305 -0.54 12.63 -0.91
N SER A 306 -0.40 12.77 -2.23
CA SER A 306 -0.29 14.06 -2.90
C SER A 306 -1.55 14.90 -2.69
N THR A 307 -2.72 14.33 -2.98
CA THR A 307 -4.01 15.03 -2.84
C THR A 307 -4.20 15.61 -1.44
N ILE A 308 -3.96 14.82 -0.38
CA ILE A 308 -4.12 15.31 0.99
C ILE A 308 -3.03 16.34 1.34
N SER A 309 -1.80 16.16 0.86
CA SER A 309 -0.70 17.10 1.11
C SER A 309 -0.90 18.43 0.39
N ASP A 310 -1.42 18.41 -0.84
CA ASP A 310 -1.72 19.62 -1.64
C ASP A 310 -2.84 20.45 -1.01
N LEU A 311 -3.74 19.82 -0.25
CA LEU A 311 -4.76 20.50 0.56
C LEU A 311 -4.18 21.09 1.86
N GLY A 312 -2.86 21.00 2.10
CA GLY A 312 -2.21 21.51 3.30
C GLY A 312 -2.22 20.56 4.51
N TYR A 313 -2.67 19.30 4.34
CA TYR A 313 -2.81 18.35 5.45
C TYR A 313 -1.72 17.25 5.41
N GLY A 314 -0.46 17.63 5.24
CA GLY A 314 0.67 16.70 5.09
C GLY A 314 0.77 15.64 6.20
N ASP A 315 0.63 16.03 7.48
CA ASP A 315 0.67 15.09 8.61
C ASP A 315 -0.48 14.09 8.60
N PHE A 316 -1.68 14.55 8.18
CA PHE A 316 -2.82 13.66 8.02
C PHE A 316 -2.62 12.69 6.87
N SER A 317 -1.95 13.12 5.80
CA SER A 317 -1.57 12.22 4.71
C SER A 317 -0.66 11.09 5.19
N GLU A 318 0.35 11.40 6.02
CA GLU A 318 1.25 10.39 6.62
C GLU A 318 0.49 9.42 7.54
N PHE A 319 -0.48 9.93 8.31
CA PHE A 319 -1.37 9.09 9.10
C PHE A 319 -2.20 8.13 8.23
N MET A 320 -2.89 8.63 7.20
CA MET A 320 -3.73 7.81 6.32
C MET A 320 -2.92 6.71 5.64
N ILE A 321 -1.76 7.04 5.11
CA ILE A 321 -0.91 6.03 4.46
C ILE A 321 -0.12 5.15 5.45
N GLY A 322 -0.04 5.50 6.74
CA GLY A 322 0.63 4.70 7.79
C GLY A 322 2.16 4.66 7.62
N HIS A 323 2.79 5.82 7.53
CA HIS A 323 4.23 5.98 7.67
C HIS A 323 4.64 5.97 9.14
N SER A 324 5.90 5.67 9.43
CA SER A 324 6.43 5.59 10.79
C SER A 324 6.35 6.92 11.55
N SER A 325 6.47 8.05 10.85
CA SER A 325 6.33 9.39 11.42
C SER A 325 4.92 9.71 11.92
N SER A 326 3.89 8.98 11.43
CA SER A 326 2.49 9.20 11.83
C SER A 326 2.18 8.80 13.27
N THR A 327 3.07 8.08 13.98
CA THR A 327 2.88 7.70 15.40
C THR A 327 2.86 8.91 16.34
N TYR A 328 3.42 10.04 15.91
CA TYR A 328 3.41 11.30 16.69
C TYR A 328 2.21 12.21 16.37
N TYR A 329 1.29 11.79 15.50
CA TYR A 329 0.12 12.57 15.12
C TYR A 329 -0.95 12.50 16.20
N ARG A 330 -0.98 13.51 17.09
CA ARG A 330 -1.74 13.50 18.37
C ARG A 330 -3.21 13.88 18.30
N ARG A 331 -3.76 14.17 17.12
CA ARG A 331 -5.19 14.52 17.01
C ARG A 331 -6.10 13.40 17.51
N THR A 332 -7.20 13.78 18.15
CA THR A 332 -8.24 12.85 18.58
C THR A 332 -8.91 12.16 17.37
N ILE A 333 -9.68 11.11 17.62
CA ILE A 333 -10.40 10.40 16.56
C ILE A 333 -11.41 11.35 15.91
N ASP A 334 -12.11 12.16 16.71
CA ASP A 334 -13.13 13.10 16.21
C ASP A 334 -12.54 14.22 15.36
N GLU A 335 -11.40 14.77 15.75
CA GLU A 335 -10.67 15.74 14.95
C GLU A 335 -10.17 15.14 13.62
N LYS A 336 -9.74 13.89 13.64
CA LYS A 336 -9.36 13.17 12.41
C LYS A 336 -10.56 12.90 11.53
N ALA A 337 -11.70 12.56 12.12
CA ALA A 337 -12.96 12.35 11.42
C ALA A 337 -13.47 13.65 10.77
N ALA A 338 -13.49 14.75 11.50
CA ALA A 338 -13.87 16.07 10.99
C ALA A 338 -12.94 16.52 9.83
N LEU A 339 -11.65 16.23 9.95
CA LEU A 339 -10.69 16.53 8.89
C LEU A 339 -10.93 15.65 7.65
N PHE A 340 -11.19 14.35 7.86
CA PHE A 340 -11.50 13.45 6.75
C PHE A 340 -12.74 13.88 5.98
N GLN A 341 -13.80 14.32 6.66
CA GLN A 341 -15.03 14.81 6.01
C GLN A 341 -14.75 15.99 5.05
N LYS A 342 -13.78 16.86 5.39
CA LYS A 342 -13.35 17.96 4.49
C LYS A 342 -12.57 17.44 3.27
N ILE A 343 -11.88 16.32 3.41
CA ILE A 343 -11.03 15.74 2.38
C ILE A 343 -11.81 14.75 1.50
N GLU A 344 -12.87 14.14 2.03
CA GLU A 344 -13.66 13.09 1.36
C GLU A 344 -14.04 13.43 -0.08
N PRO A 345 -14.49 14.67 -0.44
CA PRO A 345 -14.84 15.02 -1.81
C PRO A 345 -13.70 14.83 -2.81
N TYR A 346 -12.46 14.97 -2.36
CA TYR A 346 -11.26 14.81 -3.20
C TYR A 346 -10.85 13.34 -3.40
N LEU A 347 -11.38 12.45 -2.56
CA LEU A 347 -11.15 11.01 -2.60
C LEU A 347 -12.39 10.22 -3.07
N THR A 348 -13.39 10.91 -3.61
CA THR A 348 -14.61 10.37 -4.23
C THR A 348 -14.51 10.51 -5.74
N PHE A 349 -14.86 9.49 -6.52
CA PHE A 349 -14.53 9.41 -7.94
C PHE A 349 -15.74 9.32 -8.87
N LEU A 350 -16.77 8.56 -8.50
CA LEU A 350 -17.89 8.23 -9.39
C LEU A 350 -19.11 9.13 -9.15
N ASP A 351 -19.28 9.67 -7.94
CA ASP A 351 -20.37 10.58 -7.54
C ASP A 351 -20.00 12.06 -7.66
N TYR A 352 -19.01 12.39 -8.50
CA TYR A 352 -18.50 13.75 -8.65
C TYR A 352 -19.59 14.76 -9.00
N GLN A 353 -20.54 14.43 -9.86
CA GLN A 353 -21.63 15.32 -10.26
C GLN A 353 -22.59 15.65 -9.10
N GLN A 354 -22.85 14.70 -8.20
CA GLN A 354 -23.65 14.97 -7.00
C GLN A 354 -22.91 15.85 -6.01
N LEU A 355 -21.60 15.68 -5.88
CA LEU A 355 -20.75 16.50 -5.01
C LEU A 355 -20.54 17.91 -5.54
N GLU A 356 -20.41 18.09 -6.85
CA GLU A 356 -20.40 19.43 -7.46
C GLU A 356 -21.71 20.18 -7.20
N ARG A 357 -22.86 19.52 -7.35
CA ARG A 357 -24.17 20.11 -7.02
C ARG A 357 -24.25 20.50 -5.54
N ARG A 358 -23.87 19.61 -4.61
CA ARG A 358 -23.82 19.91 -3.17
C ARG A 358 -22.83 21.02 -2.84
N GLY A 359 -21.68 21.04 -3.49
CA GLY A 359 -20.67 22.10 -3.34
C GLY A 359 -21.18 23.45 -3.81
N ALA A 360 -21.89 23.49 -4.94
CA ALA A 360 -22.54 24.68 -5.46
C ALA A 360 -23.66 25.17 -4.51
N ASP A 361 -24.47 24.27 -3.94
CA ASP A 361 -25.50 24.58 -2.98
C ASP A 361 -24.91 25.15 -1.67
N ILE A 362 -23.83 24.56 -1.16
CA ILE A 362 -23.12 25.07 0.03
C ILE A 362 -22.50 26.43 -0.24
N SER A 363 -21.92 26.65 -1.41
CA SER A 363 -21.34 27.93 -1.81
C SER A 363 -22.42 29.01 -1.92
N ALA A 364 -23.60 28.70 -2.47
CA ALA A 364 -24.74 29.59 -2.52
C ALA A 364 -25.26 29.95 -1.12
N GLN A 365 -25.35 28.97 -0.22
CA GLN A 365 -25.72 29.19 1.18
C GLN A 365 -24.71 30.07 1.93
N LEU A 366 -23.40 29.88 1.71
CA LEU A 366 -22.34 30.71 2.27
C LEU A 366 -22.47 32.16 1.79
N GLN A 367 -22.66 32.39 0.48
CA GLN A 367 -22.84 33.71 -0.07
C GLN A 367 -24.10 34.42 0.51
N GLU A 368 -25.18 33.66 0.71
CA GLU A 368 -26.39 34.22 1.32
C GLU A 368 -26.17 34.60 2.80
N LYS A 369 -25.41 33.75 3.55
CA LYS A 369 -25.02 34.08 4.93
C LYS A 369 -24.10 35.29 5.00
N ASP A 370 -23.15 35.43 4.09
CA ASP A 370 -22.27 36.60 4.03
C ASP A 370 -23.07 37.88 3.75
N LYS A 371 -24.04 37.84 2.84
CA LYS A 371 -24.95 38.97 2.61
C LYS A 371 -25.78 39.31 3.85
N GLN A 372 -26.24 38.31 4.60
CA GLN A 372 -26.97 38.55 5.87
C GLN A 372 -26.06 39.19 6.91
N ILE A 373 -24.83 38.74 7.05
CA ILE A 373 -23.82 39.31 7.96
C ILE A 373 -23.56 40.78 7.58
N GLN A 374 -23.32 41.05 6.30
CA GLN A 374 -23.09 42.43 5.83
C GLN A 374 -24.28 43.35 6.12
N ARG A 375 -25.53 42.87 5.95
CA ARG A 375 -26.73 43.63 6.31
C ARG A 375 -26.84 43.90 7.82
N LEU A 376 -26.43 42.93 8.64
CA LEU A 376 -26.44 43.08 10.10
C LEU A 376 -25.37 44.08 10.56
N VAL A 377 -24.17 44.00 10.00
CA VAL A 377 -23.06 44.93 10.28
C VAL A 377 -23.51 46.36 9.92
N LYS A 378 -24.09 46.56 8.73
CA LYS A 378 -24.57 47.87 8.32
C LYS A 378 -25.67 48.44 9.25
N LYS A 379 -26.60 47.59 9.69
CA LYS A 379 -27.61 48.00 10.69
C LYS A 379 -27.00 48.35 12.04
N GLN A 380 -25.96 47.64 12.45
CA GLN A 380 -25.25 47.91 13.68
C GLN A 380 -24.53 49.28 13.59
N GLU A 381 -23.87 49.56 12.48
CA GLU A 381 -23.22 50.84 12.21
C GLU A 381 -24.25 52.01 12.21
N GLU A 382 -25.42 51.84 11.55
CA GLU A 382 -26.50 52.79 11.54
C GLU A 382 -27.04 53.02 12.96
N PHE A 383 -27.19 51.99 13.76
CA PHE A 383 -27.65 52.09 15.14
C PHE A 383 -26.62 52.78 16.05
N GLU A 384 -25.33 52.48 15.89
CA GLU A 384 -24.23 53.13 16.61
C GLU A 384 -24.16 54.62 16.28
N GLN A 385 -24.35 55.03 15.00
CA GLN A 385 -24.44 56.43 14.60
C GLN A 385 -25.63 57.13 15.22
N LEU A 386 -26.78 56.46 15.28
CA LEU A 386 -27.98 56.97 15.88
C LEU A 386 -27.83 57.18 17.42
N LEU A 387 -27.21 56.21 18.08
CA LEU A 387 -26.86 56.32 19.51
C LEU A 387 -25.89 57.47 19.76
N GLN A 388 -24.89 57.67 18.92
CA GLN A 388 -23.93 58.76 19.05
C GLN A 388 -24.65 60.10 18.87
N THR A 389 -25.54 60.19 17.91
CA THR A 389 -26.34 61.43 17.68
C THR A 389 -27.25 61.75 18.86
N LEU A 390 -27.84 60.72 19.50
CA LEU A 390 -28.69 60.95 20.70
C LEU A 390 -27.85 61.30 21.94
N ILE A 391 -26.64 60.85 22.07
CA ILE A 391 -25.68 61.22 23.10
C ILE A 391 -25.26 62.68 22.87
N ASP A 392 -24.89 63.05 21.66
CA ASP A 392 -24.44 64.41 21.29
C ASP A 392 -25.57 65.47 21.43
N SER A 393 -26.81 65.04 21.21
CA SER A 393 -28.00 65.91 21.42
C SER A 393 -28.45 66.03 22.89
N GLY A 394 -27.80 65.36 23.82
CA GLY A 394 -28.10 65.36 25.25
C GLY A 394 -29.37 64.61 25.67
N GLN A 395 -29.97 63.85 24.76
CA GLN A 395 -31.15 63.03 25.02
C GLN A 395 -30.82 61.66 25.68
N LEU A 396 -29.55 61.19 25.60
CA LEU A 396 -29.06 60.02 26.29
C LEU A 396 -27.76 60.33 27.04
N LYS A 397 -27.65 59.88 28.30
CA LYS A 397 -26.39 59.96 29.04
C LYS A 397 -25.50 58.78 28.71
N PRO A 398 -24.21 59.01 28.44
CA PRO A 398 -23.31 57.90 28.20
C PRO A 398 -23.22 56.98 29.44
N ILE A 399 -23.33 55.66 29.22
CA ILE A 399 -23.12 54.66 30.28
C ILE A 399 -21.63 54.68 30.61
N PRO A 400 -21.20 54.89 31.87
CA PRO A 400 -19.79 54.86 32.21
C PRO A 400 -19.25 53.46 31.91
N ASN A 401 -18.13 53.43 31.19
CA ASN A 401 -17.40 52.18 30.88
C ASN A 401 -17.15 51.39 32.16
N ALA A 402 -17.77 50.23 32.29
CA ALA A 402 -17.37 49.24 33.27
C ALA A 402 -16.05 48.64 32.78
N THR A 403 -14.95 49.27 33.16
CA THR A 403 -13.62 48.67 33.14
C THR A 403 -13.56 47.65 34.27
N GLN A 404 -13.56 46.33 33.91
CA GLN A 404 -12.75 45.34 34.62
C GLN A 404 -12.58 44.13 33.69
#